data_658c0e309e22cd6f3f25451f0faca59a
#
_entry.id   658c0e309e22cd6f3f25451f0faca59a
#
_cell.length_a   1.000
_cell.length_b   1.000
_cell.length_c   1.000
_cell.angle_alpha   90.00
_cell.angle_beta   90.00
_cell.angle_gamma   90.00
#
_symmetry.space_group_name_H-M   'P 1'
#
loop_
_entity.id
_entity.type
_entity.pdbx_description
1 polymer ?
#
loop_
_entity_poly.entity_id
_entity_poly.type
_entity_poly.pdbx_seq_one_letter_code
_entity_poly.pdbx_strand_id
1 'polypeptide(L)'
;MKGFQDAAIVKASDEFTKKYMQEYKEPPDPYAAMAYEGVQEAVRGIEIAQSLDAKAIAKAITANPKFKSMKGDGIWRADHQPLFKYGAYVVLGKGASERKDKKWDLVKIIGAYTGEDYLPTLSSLGYK
;
A
#
# COMPACT_ATOMS: atom_id res chain seq x y z
N MET A 1 11.70 -7.19 5.40
CA MET A 1 11.18 -5.85 5.73
C MET A 1 9.93 -5.99 6.57
N LYS A 2 10.06 -5.91 7.89
CA LYS A 2 8.97 -6.22 8.83
C LYS A 2 7.86 -5.16 8.92
N GLY A 3 8.12 -3.92 8.49
CA GLY A 3 7.09 -2.88 8.51
C GLY A 3 5.83 -3.23 7.73
N PHE A 4 5.99 -4.03 6.66
CA PHE A 4 4.88 -4.52 5.85
C PHE A 4 4.16 -5.71 6.48
N GLN A 5 4.84 -6.44 7.37
CA GLN A 5 4.32 -7.63 8.05
C GLN A 5 3.65 -7.29 9.38
N ASP A 6 3.67 -6.02 9.80
CA ASP A 6 3.07 -5.61 11.07
C ASP A 6 1.55 -5.52 10.92
N ALA A 7 0.96 -6.70 10.82
CA ALA A 7 -0.47 -6.95 10.71
C ALA A 7 -1.31 -6.31 11.83
N ALA A 8 -0.66 -5.89 12.91
CA ALA A 8 -1.32 -5.14 13.99
C ALA A 8 -1.85 -3.79 13.50
N ILE A 9 -1.24 -3.21 12.46
CA ILE A 9 -1.65 -1.91 11.91
C ILE A 9 -2.73 -2.07 10.84
N VAL A 10 -2.59 -3.08 9.94
CA VAL A 10 -3.55 -3.30 8.86
C VAL A 10 -3.84 -4.79 8.66
N LYS A 11 -5.02 -5.24 9.06
CA LYS A 11 -5.43 -6.65 8.97
C LYS A 11 -5.33 -7.24 7.56
N ALA A 12 -5.64 -6.45 6.53
CA ALA A 12 -5.57 -6.91 5.13
C ALA A 12 -4.14 -7.26 4.67
N SER A 13 -3.12 -6.58 5.21
CA SER A 13 -1.72 -6.89 4.92
C SER A 13 -1.28 -8.23 5.51
N ASP A 14 -1.89 -8.66 6.62
CA ASP A 14 -1.62 -9.95 7.24
C ASP A 14 -2.07 -11.13 6.35
N GLU A 15 -3.23 -11.02 5.74
CA GLU A 15 -3.75 -12.05 4.82
C GLU A 15 -2.85 -12.20 3.59
N PHE A 16 -2.46 -11.08 2.98
CA PHE A 16 -1.51 -11.09 1.87
C PHE A 16 -0.17 -11.69 2.27
N THR A 17 0.41 -11.23 3.39
CA THR A 17 1.69 -11.73 3.89
C THR A 17 1.66 -13.23 4.15
N LYS A 18 0.59 -13.75 4.77
CA LYS A 18 0.44 -15.19 5.03
C LYS A 18 0.39 -16.00 3.74
N LYS A 19 -0.40 -15.59 2.75
CA LYS A 19 -0.50 -16.25 1.45
C LYS A 19 0.85 -16.21 0.71
N TYR A 20 1.50 -15.06 0.71
CA TYR A 20 2.81 -14.89 0.07
C TYR A 20 3.86 -15.82 0.70
N MET A 21 3.93 -15.87 2.05
CA MET A 21 4.85 -16.75 2.77
C MET A 21 4.55 -18.24 2.57
N GLN A 22 3.28 -18.63 2.38
CA GLN A 22 2.90 -20.01 2.05
C GLN A 22 3.44 -20.44 0.68
N GLU A 23 3.41 -19.51 -0.30
CA GLU A 23 3.87 -19.78 -1.67
C GLU A 23 5.39 -19.70 -1.78
N TYR A 24 5.97 -18.57 -1.37
CA TYR A 24 7.37 -18.23 -1.62
C TYR A 24 8.32 -18.56 -0.45
N LYS A 25 7.82 -19.00 0.70
CA LYS A 25 8.60 -19.33 1.92
C LYS A 25 9.41 -18.17 2.49
N GLU A 26 9.10 -16.96 2.09
CA GLU A 26 9.72 -15.72 2.57
C GLU A 26 8.67 -14.59 2.63
N PRO A 27 8.87 -13.56 3.46
CA PRO A 27 7.96 -12.44 3.52
C PRO A 27 8.03 -11.59 2.24
N PRO A 28 6.90 -10.96 1.85
CA PRO A 28 6.89 -10.06 0.71
C PRO A 28 7.80 -8.86 0.95
N ASP A 29 8.49 -8.45 -0.10
CA ASP A 29 9.15 -7.16 -0.15
C ASP A 29 8.16 -6.04 -0.53
N PRO A 30 8.55 -4.77 -0.48
CA PRO A 30 7.67 -3.66 -0.87
C PRO A 30 7.21 -3.72 -2.32
N TYR A 31 8.03 -4.23 -3.24
CA TYR A 31 7.70 -4.31 -4.65
C TYR A 31 6.64 -5.38 -4.93
N ALA A 32 6.73 -6.53 -4.27
CA ALA A 32 5.70 -7.56 -4.33
C ALA A 32 4.34 -7.02 -3.88
N ALA A 33 4.34 -6.23 -2.82
CA ALA A 33 3.14 -5.59 -2.31
C ALA A 33 2.58 -4.53 -3.27
N MET A 34 3.46 -3.70 -3.85
CA MET A 34 3.05 -2.68 -4.82
C MET A 34 2.50 -3.31 -6.10
N ALA A 35 3.13 -4.38 -6.60
CA ALA A 35 2.65 -5.12 -7.75
C ALA A 35 1.27 -5.73 -7.51
N TYR A 36 1.06 -6.35 -6.36
CA TYR A 36 -0.24 -6.89 -5.95
C TYR A 36 -1.34 -5.81 -5.94
N GLU A 37 -1.08 -4.67 -5.30
CA GLU A 37 -2.01 -3.53 -5.25
C GLU A 37 -2.30 -2.98 -6.66
N GLY A 38 -1.28 -2.87 -7.51
CA GLY A 38 -1.44 -2.38 -8.88
C GLY A 38 -2.35 -3.28 -9.71
N VAL A 39 -2.21 -4.61 -9.60
CA VAL A 39 -3.09 -5.57 -10.28
C VAL A 39 -4.52 -5.49 -9.74
N GLN A 40 -4.70 -5.40 -8.42
CA GLN A 40 -6.02 -5.25 -7.81
C GLN A 40 -6.74 -4.00 -8.33
N GLU A 41 -6.03 -2.88 -8.43
CA GLU A 41 -6.60 -1.62 -8.90
C GLU A 41 -6.93 -1.67 -10.40
N ALA A 42 -6.08 -2.30 -11.21
CA ALA A 42 -6.37 -2.52 -12.64
C ALA A 42 -7.62 -3.38 -12.83
N VAL A 43 -7.76 -4.48 -12.08
CA VAL A 43 -8.96 -5.33 -12.11
C VAL A 43 -10.20 -4.53 -11.69
N ARG A 44 -10.13 -3.77 -10.60
CA ARG A 44 -11.22 -2.88 -10.18
C ARG A 44 -11.62 -1.90 -11.27
N GLY A 45 -10.66 -1.31 -11.95
CA GLY A 45 -10.91 -0.38 -13.06
C GLY A 45 -11.60 -1.06 -14.23
N ILE A 46 -11.21 -2.28 -14.60
CA ILE A 46 -11.84 -3.10 -15.63
C ILE A 46 -13.29 -3.43 -15.26
N GLU A 47 -13.52 -3.86 -14.02
CA GLU A 47 -14.85 -4.19 -13.51
C GLU A 47 -15.80 -2.98 -13.54
N ILE A 48 -15.34 -1.80 -13.16
CA ILE A 48 -16.15 -0.57 -13.20
C ILE A 48 -16.39 -0.13 -14.65
N ALA A 49 -15.35 -0.16 -15.49
CA ALA A 49 -15.42 0.27 -16.88
C ALA A 49 -16.21 -0.69 -17.77
N GLN A 50 -16.34 -1.96 -17.37
CA GLN A 50 -16.88 -3.06 -18.20
C GLN A 50 -16.18 -3.10 -19.57
N SER A 51 -14.88 -2.84 -19.60
CA SER A 51 -14.07 -2.67 -20.81
C SER A 51 -12.60 -2.99 -20.55
N LEU A 52 -11.89 -3.45 -21.59
CA LEU A 52 -10.43 -3.59 -21.60
C LEU A 52 -9.72 -2.39 -22.25
N ASP A 53 -10.48 -1.37 -22.69
CA ASP A 53 -9.90 -0.15 -23.23
C ASP A 53 -9.22 0.67 -22.11
N ALA A 54 -7.94 0.98 -22.30
CA ALA A 54 -7.13 1.65 -21.29
C ALA A 54 -7.67 3.04 -20.88
N LYS A 55 -8.27 3.79 -21.83
CA LYS A 55 -8.84 5.12 -21.55
C LYS A 55 -10.13 4.99 -20.76
N ALA A 56 -10.95 3.98 -21.07
CA ALA A 56 -12.17 3.69 -20.32
C ALA A 56 -11.83 3.28 -18.88
N ILE A 57 -10.82 2.44 -18.68
CA ILE A 57 -10.34 2.01 -17.35
C ILE A 57 -9.83 3.22 -16.55
N ALA A 58 -8.96 4.04 -17.12
CA ALA A 58 -8.43 5.23 -16.45
C ALA A 58 -9.54 6.20 -16.04
N LYS A 59 -10.52 6.45 -16.94
CA LYS A 59 -11.69 7.28 -16.64
C LYS A 59 -12.55 6.68 -15.53
N ALA A 60 -12.73 5.37 -15.51
CA ALA A 60 -13.50 4.67 -14.49
C ALA A 60 -12.85 4.79 -13.11
N ILE A 61 -11.53 4.60 -13.01
CA ILE A 61 -10.76 4.77 -11.77
C ILE A 61 -10.85 6.22 -11.28
N THR A 62 -10.65 7.20 -12.16
CA THR A 62 -10.71 8.63 -11.81
C THR A 62 -12.10 9.05 -11.33
N ALA A 63 -13.15 8.55 -11.96
CA ALA A 63 -14.54 8.82 -11.55
C ALA A 63 -14.94 8.12 -10.24
N ASN A 64 -14.23 7.07 -9.86
CA ASN A 64 -14.45 6.27 -8.65
C ASN A 64 -13.17 6.22 -7.80
N PRO A 65 -12.73 7.36 -7.24
CA PRO A 65 -11.38 7.49 -6.69
C PRO A 65 -11.14 6.69 -5.39
N LYS A 66 -12.18 6.28 -4.67
CA LYS A 66 -12.05 5.51 -3.43
C LYS A 66 -11.79 4.04 -3.74
N PHE A 67 -10.83 3.45 -3.05
CA PHE A 67 -10.49 2.03 -3.20
C PHE A 67 -10.10 1.38 -1.88
N LYS A 68 -10.14 0.05 -1.86
CA LYS A 68 -9.67 -0.77 -0.74
C LYS A 68 -8.24 -1.22 -1.02
N SER A 69 -7.40 -1.19 0.01
CA SER A 69 -6.00 -1.55 -0.08
C SER A 69 -5.56 -2.32 1.15
N MET A 70 -4.50 -3.11 1.04
CA MET A 70 -3.86 -3.73 2.20
C MET A 70 -3.18 -2.69 3.12
N LYS A 71 -3.02 -1.46 2.66
CA LYS A 71 -2.54 -0.31 3.46
C LYS A 71 -3.67 0.47 4.12
N GLY A 72 -4.88 -0.07 4.12
CA GLY A 72 -6.12 0.60 4.52
C GLY A 72 -6.84 1.24 3.34
N ASP A 73 -7.94 1.93 3.63
CA ASP A 73 -8.71 2.61 2.60
C ASP A 73 -7.84 3.68 1.91
N GLY A 74 -7.96 3.76 0.61
CA GLY A 74 -7.24 4.71 -0.22
C GLY A 74 -8.16 5.58 -1.05
N ILE A 75 -7.62 6.70 -1.53
CA ILE A 75 -8.28 7.59 -2.46
C ILE A 75 -7.27 8.12 -3.49
N TRP A 76 -7.64 8.09 -4.77
CA TRP A 76 -6.86 8.75 -5.83
C TRP A 76 -7.07 10.25 -5.79
N ARG A 77 -5.98 11.00 -5.74
CA ARG A 77 -5.98 12.46 -5.87
C ARG A 77 -6.08 12.87 -7.35
N ALA A 78 -6.38 14.14 -7.60
CA ALA A 78 -6.45 14.70 -8.95
C ALA A 78 -5.12 14.65 -9.71
N ASP A 79 -3.98 14.62 -9.01
CA ASP A 79 -2.64 14.45 -9.57
C ASP A 79 -2.25 12.98 -9.79
N HIS A 80 -3.21 12.06 -9.69
CA HIS A 80 -3.04 10.61 -9.80
C HIS A 80 -2.15 9.97 -8.71
N GLN A 81 -1.86 10.70 -7.64
CA GLN A 81 -1.18 10.15 -6.47
C GLN A 81 -2.19 9.46 -5.56
N PRO A 82 -1.99 8.18 -5.17
CA PRO A 82 -2.85 7.54 -4.21
C PRO A 82 -2.54 8.02 -2.79
N LEU A 83 -3.57 8.38 -2.04
CA LEU A 83 -3.52 8.58 -0.60
C LEU A 83 -3.98 7.31 0.09
N PHE A 84 -3.13 6.74 0.94
CA PHE A 84 -3.47 5.62 1.80
C PHE A 84 -3.67 6.08 3.24
N LYS A 85 -4.55 5.40 3.96
CA LYS A 85 -4.70 5.61 5.40
C LYS A 85 -3.37 5.44 6.15
N TYR A 86 -2.54 4.48 5.70
CA TYR A 86 -1.19 4.25 6.21
C TYR A 86 -0.21 4.27 5.03
N GLY A 87 0.28 5.47 4.69
CA GLY A 87 1.12 5.67 3.51
C GLY A 87 2.62 5.60 3.78
N ALA A 88 3.05 5.98 5.00
CA ALA A 88 4.45 5.95 5.39
C ALA A 88 4.62 5.50 6.84
N TYR A 89 5.77 4.86 7.12
CA TYR A 89 6.13 4.40 8.45
C TYR A 89 7.53 4.89 8.80
N VAL A 90 7.69 5.39 10.01
CA VAL A 90 9.02 5.61 10.60
C VAL A 90 9.38 4.38 11.40
N VAL A 91 10.55 3.84 11.15
CA VAL A 91 11.01 2.60 11.76
C VAL A 91 12.35 2.79 12.44
N LEU A 92 12.55 2.09 13.56
CA LEU A 92 13.81 1.99 14.27
C LEU A 92 14.40 0.59 14.07
N GLY A 93 15.69 0.50 13.74
CA GLY A 93 16.40 -0.77 13.66
C GLY A 93 16.45 -1.47 15.02
N LYS A 94 16.22 -2.78 15.03
CA LYS A 94 16.35 -3.61 16.25
C LYS A 94 17.75 -4.12 16.42
N GLY A 95 18.29 -4.02 17.65
CA GLY A 95 19.48 -4.73 18.06
C GLY A 95 19.30 -6.25 17.97
N ALA A 96 20.40 -7.01 17.90
CA ALA A 96 20.35 -8.46 17.73
C ALA A 96 19.56 -9.17 18.85
N SER A 97 19.64 -8.66 20.08
CA SER A 97 18.92 -9.20 21.25
C SER A 97 17.42 -8.92 21.27
N GLU A 98 16.96 -7.91 20.50
CA GLU A 98 15.54 -7.52 20.45
C GLU A 98 14.75 -8.28 19.37
N ARG A 99 15.45 -9.03 18.50
CA ARG A 99 14.86 -9.71 17.37
C ARG A 99 14.23 -11.03 17.80
N LYS A 100 12.93 -11.19 17.55
CA LYS A 100 12.21 -12.47 17.70
C LYS A 100 12.63 -13.47 16.61
N ASP A 101 12.93 -12.97 15.43
CA ASP A 101 13.48 -13.71 14.29
C ASP A 101 14.74 -12.98 13.81
N LYS A 102 15.87 -13.72 13.72
CA LYS A 102 17.17 -13.14 13.36
C LYS A 102 17.23 -12.60 11.93
N LYS A 103 16.44 -13.20 11.02
CA LYS A 103 16.47 -12.90 9.59
C LYS A 103 15.49 -11.78 9.23
N TRP A 104 14.28 -11.81 9.80
CA TRP A 104 13.18 -10.97 9.31
C TRP A 104 12.71 -9.90 10.31
N ASP A 105 12.95 -10.08 11.61
CA ASP A 105 12.54 -9.12 12.64
C ASP A 105 13.57 -7.99 12.83
N LEU A 106 13.76 -7.18 11.80
CA LEU A 106 14.85 -6.21 11.72
C LEU A 106 14.49 -4.83 12.27
N VAL A 107 13.20 -4.47 12.31
CA VAL A 107 12.77 -3.11 12.64
C VAL A 107 11.55 -3.10 13.56
N LYS A 108 11.43 -1.99 14.30
CA LYS A 108 10.26 -1.63 15.10
C LYS A 108 9.61 -0.38 14.50
N ILE A 109 8.31 -0.42 14.26
CA ILE A 109 7.56 0.77 13.85
C ILE A 109 7.42 1.69 15.06
N ILE A 110 7.77 2.96 14.88
CA ILE A 110 7.67 4.01 15.89
C ILE A 110 6.73 5.15 15.48
N GLY A 111 6.28 5.17 14.25
CA GLY A 111 5.28 6.12 13.74
C GLY A 111 4.65 5.64 12.45
N ALA A 112 3.40 6.01 12.23
CA ALA A 112 2.67 5.79 10.99
C ALA A 112 2.00 7.11 10.58
N TYR A 113 2.10 7.45 9.30
CA TYR A 113 1.66 8.72 8.75
C TYR A 113 0.73 8.50 7.56
N THR A 114 -0.25 9.38 7.39
CA THR A 114 -1.11 9.42 6.21
C THR A 114 -0.40 10.11 5.06
N GLY A 115 -0.89 9.95 3.83
CA GLY A 115 -0.33 10.68 2.70
C GLY A 115 -0.45 12.21 2.84
N GLU A 116 -1.43 12.70 3.58
CA GLU A 116 -1.63 14.12 3.86
C GLU A 116 -0.51 14.73 4.70
N ASP A 117 0.18 13.91 5.51
CA ASP A 117 1.26 14.37 6.39
C ASP A 117 2.57 14.68 5.65
N TYR A 118 2.81 14.08 4.48
CA TYR A 118 4.10 14.16 3.79
C TYR A 118 4.03 14.46 2.29
N LEU A 119 2.87 14.30 1.66
CA LEU A 119 2.72 14.65 0.24
C LEU A 119 2.49 16.15 0.06
N PRO A 120 3.02 16.74 -1.02
CA PRO A 120 2.74 18.13 -1.33
C PRO A 120 1.24 18.36 -1.57
N THR A 121 0.75 19.54 -1.23
CA THR A 121 -0.65 19.90 -1.47
C THR A 121 -0.95 20.01 -2.96
N LEU A 122 -2.18 19.74 -3.38
CA LEU A 122 -2.58 19.90 -4.78
C LEU A 122 -2.33 21.32 -5.28
N SER A 123 -2.61 22.34 -4.46
CA SER A 123 -2.37 23.75 -4.80
C SER A 123 -0.89 24.08 -5.01
N SER A 124 0.03 23.45 -4.23
CA SER A 124 1.48 23.64 -4.44
C SER A 124 1.98 22.99 -5.73
N LEU A 125 1.23 22.04 -6.28
CA LEU A 125 1.49 21.38 -7.55
C LEU A 125 0.77 22.04 -8.74
N GLY A 126 0.04 23.15 -8.51
CA GLY A 126 -0.68 23.88 -9.55
C GLY A 126 -2.07 23.37 -9.88
N TYR A 127 -2.59 22.39 -9.15
CA TYR A 127 -3.97 21.93 -9.27
C TYR A 127 -4.93 22.91 -8.56
N LYS A 128 -6.05 23.23 -9.21
CA LYS A 128 -7.09 24.13 -8.67
C LYS A 128 -8.27 23.35 -8.14
#